data_696628d6211147d39ae02f431a122eb5
#
_entry.id   696628d6211147d39ae02f431a122eb5
#
_cell.length_a   1.000
_cell.length_b   1.000
_cell.length_c   1.000
_cell.angle_alpha   90.00
_cell.angle_beta   90.00
_cell.angle_gamma   90.00
#
_symmetry.space_group_name_H-M   'P 1'
#
loop_
_entity.id
_entity.type
_entity.pdbx_description
1 polymer ?
#
loop_
_entity_poly.entity_id
_entity_poly.type
_entity_poly.pdbx_seq_one_letter_code
_entity_poly.pdbx_strand_id
1 'polypeptide(L)'
;MANVTVTFTITEFCLYTGVSEEELHEIIGLGVIEPHEDETFDDHALTVMRRAVRLRQDLELDWPGIAVALTLLEENAQLRQENRLLRQRLSRFISHP
;
A
#
# COMPACT_ATOMS: atom_id res chain seq x y z
N MET A 1 1.30 -28.20 3.35
CA MET A 1 2.36 -27.27 3.79
C MET A 1 1.74 -26.11 4.53
N ALA A 2 2.23 -25.85 5.71
CA ALA A 2 1.76 -24.71 6.49
C ALA A 2 2.34 -23.42 5.87
N ASN A 3 1.49 -22.47 5.59
CA ASN A 3 1.91 -21.13 5.20
C ASN A 3 2.47 -20.43 6.44
N VAL A 4 3.73 -20.10 6.42
CA VAL A 4 4.35 -19.31 7.49
C VAL A 4 4.06 -17.84 7.18
N THR A 5 3.19 -17.24 7.99
CA THR A 5 2.92 -15.81 7.91
C THR A 5 3.82 -15.10 8.90
N VAL A 6 4.69 -14.23 8.40
CA VAL A 6 5.54 -13.40 9.25
C VAL A 6 4.70 -12.20 9.71
N THR A 7 4.65 -12.01 11.02
CA THR A 7 3.95 -10.87 11.62
C THR A 7 4.89 -10.08 12.52
N PHE A 8 4.56 -8.82 12.71
CA PHE A 8 5.34 -7.87 13.50
C PHE A 8 4.46 -7.27 14.58
N THR A 9 5.00 -7.16 15.79
CA THR A 9 4.35 -6.40 16.85
C THR A 9 4.39 -4.91 16.52
N ILE A 10 3.59 -4.11 17.23
CA ILE A 10 3.61 -2.64 17.10
C ILE A 10 5.03 -2.09 17.26
N THR A 11 5.74 -2.54 18.30
CA THR A 11 7.10 -2.10 18.58
C THR A 11 8.05 -2.46 17.43
N GLU A 12 8.00 -3.70 16.95
CA GLU A 12 8.82 -4.15 15.82
C GLU A 12 8.49 -3.36 14.55
N PHE A 13 7.22 -3.16 14.30
CA PHE A 13 6.76 -2.45 13.11
C PHE A 13 7.24 -0.99 13.09
N CYS A 14 7.13 -0.30 14.22
CA CYS A 14 7.66 1.06 14.38
C CYS A 14 9.17 1.10 14.20
N LEU A 15 9.86 0.11 14.74
CA LEU A 15 11.31 0.01 14.62
C LEU A 15 11.74 -0.15 13.14
N TYR A 16 11.09 -1.04 12.40
CA TYR A 16 11.43 -1.29 11.01
C TYR A 16 11.04 -0.16 10.06
N THR A 17 9.98 0.56 10.35
CA THR A 17 9.49 1.63 9.49
C THR A 17 10.03 3.00 9.85
N GLY A 18 10.49 3.17 11.07
CA GLY A 18 10.98 4.46 11.57
C GLY A 18 9.90 5.44 11.97
N VAL A 19 8.63 5.01 12.03
CA VAL A 19 7.53 5.88 12.49
C VAL A 19 7.32 5.70 13.98
N SER A 20 6.80 6.71 14.65
CA SER A 20 6.42 6.64 16.06
C SER A 20 5.09 5.91 16.22
N GLU A 21 4.78 5.48 17.44
CA GLU A 21 3.46 4.90 17.73
C GLU A 21 2.33 5.87 17.45
N GLU A 22 2.53 7.15 17.77
CA GLU A 22 1.55 8.20 17.50
C GLU A 22 1.28 8.34 16.01
N GLU A 23 2.34 8.38 15.22
CA GLU A 23 2.23 8.39 13.75
C GLU A 23 1.53 7.15 13.23
N LEU A 24 1.85 6.00 13.79
CA LEU A 24 1.23 4.74 13.40
C LEU A 24 -0.29 4.76 13.67
N HIS A 25 -0.72 5.28 14.80
CA HIS A 25 -2.15 5.42 15.11
C HIS A 25 -2.84 6.35 14.11
N GLU A 26 -2.22 7.44 13.73
CA GLU A 26 -2.75 8.35 12.71
C GLU A 26 -2.88 7.64 11.36
N ILE A 27 -1.86 6.91 10.96
CA ILE A 27 -1.82 6.16 9.69
C ILE A 27 -2.92 5.10 9.64
N ILE A 28 -3.12 4.37 10.73
CA ILE A 28 -4.21 3.39 10.85
C ILE A 28 -5.56 4.09 10.74
N GLY A 29 -5.73 5.22 11.42
CA GLY A 29 -6.94 6.01 11.36
C GLY A 29 -7.26 6.53 9.97
N LEU A 30 -6.25 6.75 9.14
CA LEU A 30 -6.40 7.17 7.74
C LEU A 30 -6.69 6.01 6.79
N GLY A 31 -6.67 4.77 7.27
CA GLY A 31 -6.96 3.60 6.45
C GLY A 31 -5.83 3.14 5.55
N VAL A 32 -4.61 3.61 5.78
CA VAL A 32 -3.44 3.24 4.95
C VAL A 32 -3.06 1.78 5.18
N ILE A 33 -3.06 1.36 6.43
CA ILE A 33 -2.81 -0.02 6.84
C ILE A 33 -3.82 -0.41 7.91
N GLU A 34 -4.00 -1.72 8.07
CA GLU A 34 -4.94 -2.27 9.03
C GLU A 34 -4.24 -3.37 9.84
N PRO A 35 -4.23 -3.28 11.18
CA PRO A 35 -3.67 -4.35 11.99
C PRO A 35 -4.58 -5.57 11.98
N HIS A 36 -4.00 -6.75 12.23
CA HIS A 36 -4.76 -7.97 12.50
C HIS A 36 -5.45 -7.87 13.86
N GLU A 37 -6.39 -8.78 14.13
CA GLU A 37 -7.13 -8.80 15.39
C GLU A 37 -6.24 -8.88 16.63
N ASP A 38 -5.09 -9.52 16.53
CA ASP A 38 -4.11 -9.63 17.60
C ASP A 38 -3.14 -8.43 17.67
N GLU A 39 -3.46 -7.34 16.98
CA GLU A 39 -2.67 -6.11 16.92
C GLU A 39 -1.27 -6.32 16.34
N THR A 40 -1.13 -7.27 15.43
CA THR A 40 0.10 -7.45 14.65
C THR A 40 -0.06 -6.97 13.22
N PHE A 41 1.06 -6.76 12.55
CA PHE A 41 1.10 -6.32 11.15
C PHE A 41 1.81 -7.38 10.32
N ASP A 42 1.35 -7.56 9.10
CA ASP A 42 1.96 -8.50 8.18
C ASP A 42 3.00 -7.83 7.27
N ASP A 43 3.60 -8.64 6.42
CA ASP A 43 4.61 -8.19 5.47
C ASP A 43 4.05 -7.21 4.44
N HIS A 44 2.77 -7.37 4.07
CA HIS A 44 2.11 -6.45 3.17
C HIS A 44 2.01 -5.04 3.77
N ALA A 45 1.62 -4.94 5.05
CA ALA A 45 1.57 -3.68 5.77
C ALA A 45 2.96 -3.03 5.82
N LEU A 46 4.00 -3.82 6.04
CA LEU A 46 5.38 -3.33 6.05
C LEU A 46 5.77 -2.73 4.70
N THR A 47 5.42 -3.40 3.61
CA THR A 47 5.68 -2.91 2.25
C THR A 47 4.97 -1.58 1.98
N VAL A 48 3.69 -1.50 2.35
CA VAL A 48 2.91 -0.27 2.20
C VAL A 48 3.53 0.88 3.01
N MET A 49 3.93 0.61 4.25
CA MET A 49 4.53 1.62 5.12
C MET A 49 5.88 2.12 4.61
N ARG A 50 6.71 1.23 4.10
CA ARG A 50 7.99 1.64 3.51
C ARG A 50 7.78 2.57 2.33
N ARG A 51 6.78 2.28 1.51
CA ARG A 51 6.41 3.13 0.38
C ARG A 51 5.88 4.48 0.87
N ALA A 52 5.04 4.49 1.88
CA ALA A 52 4.48 5.70 2.49
C ALA A 52 5.58 6.60 3.06
N VAL A 53 6.52 6.02 3.79
CA VAL A 53 7.66 6.76 4.37
C VAL A 53 8.52 7.38 3.26
N ARG A 54 8.77 6.63 2.20
CA ARG A 54 9.54 7.15 1.06
C ARG A 54 8.82 8.32 0.39
N LEU A 55 7.51 8.21 0.15
CA LEU A 55 6.72 9.30 -0.41
C LEU A 55 6.75 10.54 0.47
N ARG A 56 6.65 10.35 1.78
CA ARG A 56 6.72 11.45 2.73
C ARG A 56 8.05 12.20 2.63
N GLN A 57 9.15 11.46 2.53
CA GLN A 57 10.48 12.04 2.39
C GLN A 57 10.64 12.79 1.07
N ASP A 58 10.13 12.23 -0.02
CA ASP A 58 10.31 12.78 -1.36
C ASP A 58 9.40 13.99 -1.62
N LEU A 59 8.18 13.97 -1.10
CA LEU A 59 7.14 14.95 -1.41
C LEU A 59 6.87 15.94 -0.29
N GLU A 60 7.43 15.72 0.90
CA GLU A 60 7.19 16.57 2.09
C GLU A 60 5.71 16.74 2.43
N LEU A 61 4.93 15.67 2.22
CA LEU A 61 3.51 15.65 2.55
C LEU A 61 3.28 15.20 3.99
N ASP A 62 2.18 15.63 4.60
CA ASP A 62 1.72 15.07 5.84
C ASP A 62 1.04 13.69 5.60
N TRP A 63 0.72 12.98 6.67
CA TRP A 63 0.14 11.64 6.54
C TRP A 63 -1.21 11.64 5.81
N PRO A 64 -2.14 12.59 6.03
CA PRO A 64 -3.34 12.67 5.21
C PRO A 64 -3.05 12.81 3.71
N GLY A 65 -2.09 13.63 3.35
CA GLY A 65 -1.66 13.80 1.96
C GLY A 65 -1.05 12.52 1.40
N ILE A 66 -0.25 11.81 2.18
CA ILE A 66 0.32 10.51 1.79
C ILE A 66 -0.80 9.48 1.57
N ALA A 67 -1.81 9.45 2.43
CA ALA A 67 -2.94 8.53 2.27
C ALA A 67 -3.66 8.75 0.94
N VAL A 68 -3.91 10.01 0.58
CA VAL A 68 -4.51 10.36 -0.71
C VAL A 68 -3.61 9.95 -1.87
N ALA A 69 -2.32 10.24 -1.77
CA ALA A 69 -1.35 9.90 -2.82
C ALA A 69 -1.29 8.39 -3.07
N LEU A 70 -1.26 7.58 -2.01
CA LEU A 70 -1.25 6.11 -2.14
C LEU A 70 -2.53 5.60 -2.81
N THR A 71 -3.68 6.15 -2.44
CA THR A 71 -4.95 5.77 -3.06
C THR A 71 -4.96 6.08 -4.55
N LEU A 72 -4.51 7.27 -4.92
CA LEU A 72 -4.45 7.69 -6.32
C LEU A 72 -3.46 6.84 -7.13
N LEU A 73 -2.32 6.50 -6.55
CA LEU A 73 -1.33 5.64 -7.22
C LEU A 73 -1.87 4.25 -7.46
N GLU A 74 -2.60 3.70 -6.49
CA GLU A 74 -3.23 2.38 -6.62
C GLU A 74 -4.31 2.39 -7.69
N GLU A 75 -5.20 3.39 -7.68
CA GLU A 75 -6.23 3.54 -8.70
C GLU A 75 -5.63 3.72 -10.09
N ASN A 76 -4.56 4.51 -10.20
CA ASN A 76 -3.87 4.72 -11.46
C ASN A 76 -3.28 3.42 -12.00
N ALA A 77 -2.65 2.62 -11.14
CA ALA A 77 -2.10 1.32 -11.53
C ALA A 77 -3.21 0.37 -12.02
N GLN A 78 -4.34 0.35 -11.34
CA GLN A 78 -5.50 -0.46 -11.71
C GLN A 78 -6.06 -0.01 -13.06
N LEU A 79 -6.23 1.28 -13.27
CA LEU A 79 -6.74 1.84 -14.53
C LEU A 79 -5.79 1.54 -15.69
N ARG A 80 -4.50 1.62 -15.48
CA ARG A 80 -3.49 1.26 -16.49
C ARG A 80 -3.60 -0.21 -16.89
N GLN A 81 -3.80 -1.08 -15.92
CA GLN A 81 -3.96 -2.51 -16.18
C GLN A 81 -5.25 -2.77 -16.99
N GLU A 82 -6.36 -2.20 -16.58
CA GLU A 82 -7.64 -2.30 -17.29
C GLU A 82 -7.52 -1.79 -18.73
N ASN A 83 -6.84 -0.65 -18.91
CA ASN A 83 -6.60 -0.06 -20.21
C ASN A 83 -5.79 -1.00 -21.12
N ARG A 84 -4.74 -1.64 -20.60
CA ARG A 84 -3.95 -2.61 -21.34
C ARG A 84 -4.79 -3.81 -21.79
N LEU A 85 -5.63 -4.33 -20.88
CA LEU A 85 -6.51 -5.46 -21.19
C LEU A 85 -7.53 -5.10 -22.28
N LEU A 86 -8.13 -3.91 -22.18
CA LEU A 86 -9.08 -3.44 -23.18
C LEU A 86 -8.43 -3.24 -24.54
N ARG A 87 -7.21 -2.69 -24.56
CA ARG A 87 -6.45 -2.52 -25.79
C ARG A 87 -6.10 -3.86 -26.43
N GLN A 88 -5.74 -4.85 -25.63
CA GLN A 88 -5.46 -6.20 -26.12
C GLN A 88 -6.70 -6.83 -26.75
N ARG A 89 -7.85 -6.70 -26.10
CA ARG A 89 -9.13 -7.23 -26.61
C ARG A 89 -9.51 -6.54 -27.91
N LEU A 90 -9.38 -5.22 -27.96
CA LEU A 90 -9.67 -4.46 -29.17
C LEU A 90 -8.74 -4.85 -30.32
N SER A 91 -7.46 -5.00 -30.03
CA SER A 91 -6.47 -5.44 -31.02
C SER A 91 -6.80 -6.80 -31.62
N ARG A 92 -7.21 -7.77 -30.79
CA ARG A 92 -7.65 -9.08 -31.26
C ARG A 92 -8.87 -8.97 -32.17
N PHE A 93 -9.81 -8.14 -31.80
CA PHE A 93 -11.04 -7.94 -32.56
C PHE A 93 -10.75 -7.33 -33.93
N ILE A 94 -9.85 -6.38 -34.01
CA ILE A 94 -9.47 -5.73 -35.27
C ILE A 94 -8.61 -6.62 -36.13
N SER A 95 -7.72 -7.44 -35.53
CA SER A 95 -6.77 -8.29 -36.25
C SER A 95 -7.38 -9.53 -36.88
N HIS A 96 -8.60 -9.91 -36.47
CA HIS A 96 -9.32 -11.08 -37.02
C HIS A 96 -10.49 -10.59 -37.86
N PRO A 97 -10.36 -10.63 -39.18
CA PRO A 97 -11.47 -10.32 -40.06
C PRO A 97 -12.58 -11.34 -39.97
#